data_2c9e0b6df18741fcc8fe74164ce98d33
#
_entry.id   2c9e0b6df18741fcc8fe74164ce98d33
#
_cell.length_a   1.000
_cell.length_b   1.000
_cell.length_c   1.000
_cell.angle_alpha   90.00
_cell.angle_beta   90.00
_cell.angle_gamma   90.00
#
_symmetry.space_group_name_H-M   'P 1'
#
loop_
_entity.id
_entity.type
_entity.pdbx_description
1 polymer ?
#
loop_
_entity_poly.entity_id
_entity_poly.type
_entity_poly.pdbx_seq_one_letter_code
_entity_poly.pdbx_strand_id
1 'polypeptide(L)'
;MKRREFSLSTASVVAASALTLPVANTAMAQARQFKEGKDFKRLDKPVTPDAPAGKVDVIEFFWYSCPHCNAFEPVFDAWVKAAPKDLSVRRMPVAFNASFVPQQKLYYTLEGMGKLEELHTKVFRAIHVEKQKLAKDDEILAWVTKQGVDVAKFKEVYGSFSVSNQVRRASQLQDAYGVEGVPSMGVAGKYYTDGTMAGSMQTVLQVVEHLAATARKG
;
A
#
# COMPACT_ATOMS: atom_id res chain seq x y z
N MET A 1 -41.59 -51.55 77.87
CA MET A 1 -41.83 -51.05 76.53
C MET A 1 -41.27 -49.65 76.45
N LYS A 2 -40.11 -49.49 75.85
CA LYS A 2 -39.29 -48.28 75.98
C LYS A 2 -39.43 -47.44 74.74
N ARG A 3 -39.85 -46.18 74.81
CA ARG A 3 -39.85 -45.16 73.79
C ARG A 3 -38.41 -44.63 73.68
N ARG A 4 -37.88 -44.58 72.50
CA ARG A 4 -36.64 -43.86 72.16
C ARG A 4 -37.01 -42.65 71.37
N GLU A 5 -36.70 -41.53 71.93
CA GLU A 5 -36.80 -40.24 71.26
C GLU A 5 -35.56 -40.05 70.29
N PHE A 6 -35.82 -39.65 69.06
CA PHE A 6 -34.80 -39.33 68.11
C PHE A 6 -34.76 -37.83 67.99
N SER A 7 -33.65 -37.27 68.48
CA SER A 7 -33.36 -35.84 68.31
C SER A 7 -32.91 -35.55 66.87
N LEU A 8 -33.61 -34.69 66.17
CA LEU A 8 -33.26 -34.15 64.87
C LEU A 8 -32.29 -32.97 65.05
N SER A 9 -31.03 -33.18 64.71
CA SER A 9 -30.04 -32.09 64.60
C SER A 9 -30.15 -31.49 63.23
N THR A 10 -30.64 -30.26 63.14
CA THR A 10 -30.59 -29.44 61.90
C THR A 10 -29.19 -28.92 61.65
N ALA A 11 -28.52 -29.49 60.69
CA ALA A 11 -27.25 -28.94 60.15
C ALA A 11 -27.56 -27.88 59.09
N SER A 12 -27.28 -26.62 59.41
CA SER A 12 -27.40 -25.52 58.48
C SER A 12 -26.18 -25.56 57.50
N VAL A 13 -26.42 -25.90 56.23
CA VAL A 13 -25.46 -25.80 55.14
C VAL A 13 -25.44 -24.37 54.62
N VAL A 14 -24.40 -23.63 54.96
CA VAL A 14 -24.11 -22.32 54.35
C VAL A 14 -23.52 -22.58 52.95
N ALA A 15 -24.33 -22.39 51.93
CA ALA A 15 -23.85 -22.41 50.54
C ALA A 15 -23.11 -21.12 50.25
N ALA A 16 -21.78 -21.19 50.25
CA ALA A 16 -20.93 -20.12 49.76
C ALA A 16 -20.99 -20.10 48.21
N SER A 17 -21.79 -19.21 47.65
CA SER A 17 -21.86 -18.94 46.22
C SER A 17 -20.59 -18.19 45.82
N ALA A 18 -19.58 -18.90 45.30
CA ALA A 18 -18.42 -18.30 44.64
C ALA A 18 -18.87 -17.65 43.32
N LEU A 19 -19.00 -16.33 43.29
CA LEU A 19 -19.15 -15.57 42.07
C LEU A 19 -17.81 -15.70 41.28
N THR A 20 -17.75 -16.61 40.33
CA THR A 20 -16.70 -16.63 39.32
C THR A 20 -16.98 -15.52 38.31
N LEU A 21 -16.35 -14.37 38.50
CA LEU A 21 -16.31 -13.33 37.47
C LEU A 21 -15.59 -13.91 36.23
N PRO A 22 -16.20 -13.81 35.03
CA PRO A 22 -15.48 -14.18 33.81
C PRO A 22 -14.29 -13.22 33.67
N VAL A 23 -13.08 -13.75 33.81
CA VAL A 23 -11.87 -13.05 33.39
C VAL A 23 -11.97 -12.89 31.88
N ALA A 24 -12.44 -11.73 31.44
CA ALA A 24 -12.36 -11.36 30.04
C ALA A 24 -10.88 -11.38 29.63
N ASN A 25 -10.47 -12.48 29.01
CA ASN A 25 -9.17 -12.62 28.40
C ASN A 25 -9.15 -11.66 27.21
N THR A 26 -8.87 -10.38 27.44
CA THR A 26 -8.48 -9.45 26.40
C THR A 26 -7.15 -9.96 25.86
N ALA A 27 -7.22 -10.83 24.86
CA ALA A 27 -6.11 -11.13 23.99
C ALA A 27 -5.73 -9.78 23.33
N MET A 28 -4.87 -9.02 23.98
CA MET A 28 -4.16 -7.93 23.37
C MET A 28 -3.41 -8.57 22.20
N ALA A 29 -3.94 -8.36 21.00
CA ALA A 29 -3.23 -8.73 19.79
C ALA A 29 -1.88 -8.04 19.90
N GLN A 30 -0.85 -8.84 20.17
CA GLN A 30 0.51 -8.35 20.34
C GLN A 30 0.89 -7.71 19.01
N ALA A 31 0.94 -6.37 18.97
CA ALA A 31 1.26 -5.63 17.75
C ALA A 31 2.56 -6.20 17.19
N ARG A 32 2.51 -6.73 15.98
CA ARG A 32 3.66 -7.35 15.33
C ARG A 32 4.80 -6.32 15.30
N GLN A 33 5.94 -6.68 15.91
CA GLN A 33 7.13 -5.85 15.85
C GLN A 33 7.84 -6.06 14.51
N PHE A 34 7.93 -5.01 13.71
CA PHE A 34 8.69 -5.03 12.45
C PHE A 34 10.15 -4.68 12.71
N LYS A 35 11.07 -5.36 12.01
CA LYS A 35 12.51 -5.27 12.23
C LYS A 35 13.22 -4.76 10.97
N GLU A 36 14.11 -3.77 11.16
CA GLU A 36 15.05 -3.33 10.13
C GLU A 36 15.95 -4.48 9.70
N GLY A 37 16.25 -4.56 8.41
CA GLY A 37 17.02 -5.64 7.80
C GLY A 37 16.24 -6.92 7.50
N LYS A 38 15.00 -7.03 8.02
CA LYS A 38 14.10 -8.16 7.76
C LYS A 38 12.81 -7.73 7.06
N ASP A 39 12.02 -6.89 7.70
CA ASP A 39 10.70 -6.47 7.21
C ASP A 39 10.78 -5.17 6.39
N PHE A 40 11.82 -4.39 6.59
CA PHE A 40 12.13 -3.15 5.87
C PHE A 40 13.63 -2.84 5.93
N LYS A 41 14.09 -1.94 5.07
CA LYS A 41 15.45 -1.36 5.14
C LYS A 41 15.38 0.15 5.27
N ARG A 42 16.37 0.73 5.96
CA ARG A 42 16.63 2.17 5.94
C ARG A 42 17.47 2.49 4.71
N LEU A 43 17.19 3.63 4.07
CA LEU A 43 18.04 4.12 2.98
C LEU A 43 19.37 4.65 3.54
N ASP A 44 20.48 4.35 2.86
CA ASP A 44 21.80 4.88 3.22
C ASP A 44 21.84 6.41 3.15
N LYS A 45 21.15 6.98 2.17
CA LYS A 45 20.97 8.42 2.00
C LYS A 45 19.48 8.75 1.96
N PRO A 46 18.97 9.51 2.93
CA PRO A 46 17.58 9.94 2.90
C PRO A 46 17.27 10.76 1.65
N VAL A 47 16.07 10.55 1.12
CA VAL A 47 15.51 11.31 0.00
C VAL A 47 14.60 12.39 0.56
N THR A 48 14.65 13.58 -0.01
CA THR A 48 13.72 14.65 0.39
C THR A 48 12.28 14.23 0.06
N PRO A 49 11.39 14.13 1.06
CA PRO A 49 9.98 13.80 0.82
C PRO A 49 9.29 14.86 -0.04
N ASP A 50 8.31 14.43 -0.81
CA ASP A 50 7.50 15.30 -1.69
C ASP A 50 6.09 15.54 -1.11
N ALA A 51 5.89 15.22 0.15
CA ALA A 51 4.63 15.40 0.85
C ALA A 51 4.48 16.86 1.34
N PRO A 52 3.25 17.36 1.42
CA PRO A 52 2.96 18.62 2.10
C PRO A 52 3.46 18.62 3.55
N ALA A 53 3.77 19.80 4.07
CA ALA A 53 4.21 19.93 5.46
C ALA A 53 3.22 19.27 6.44
N GLY A 54 3.75 18.53 7.40
CA GLY A 54 2.97 17.79 8.39
C GLY A 54 2.42 16.45 7.91
N LYS A 55 2.69 16.04 6.65
CA LYS A 55 2.31 14.72 6.15
C LYS A 55 3.51 13.81 5.96
N VAL A 56 3.29 12.51 6.13
CA VAL A 56 4.30 11.48 5.84
C VAL A 56 4.16 11.05 4.38
N ASP A 57 5.24 11.19 3.61
CA ASP A 57 5.30 10.75 2.20
C ASP A 57 5.33 9.21 2.13
N VAL A 58 4.41 8.64 1.36
CA VAL A 58 4.34 7.22 1.07
C VAL A 58 4.28 7.03 -0.43
N ILE A 59 5.23 6.28 -0.97
CA ILE A 59 5.34 6.02 -2.41
C ILE A 59 5.11 4.54 -2.66
N GLU A 60 4.17 4.22 -3.56
CA GLU A 60 4.11 2.91 -4.20
C GLU A 60 4.92 2.96 -5.50
N PHE A 61 5.94 2.12 -5.61
CA PHE A 61 6.60 1.84 -6.88
C PHE A 61 5.90 0.70 -7.58
N PHE A 62 5.49 0.91 -8.82
CA PHE A 62 4.70 -0.06 -9.56
C PHE A 62 5.04 -0.06 -11.06
N TRP A 63 4.56 -1.07 -11.77
CA TRP A 63 4.58 -1.13 -13.22
C TRP A 63 3.26 -1.70 -13.75
N TYR A 64 2.67 -1.08 -14.75
CA TYR A 64 1.39 -1.52 -15.29
C TYR A 64 1.41 -2.97 -15.82
N SER A 65 2.50 -3.42 -16.42
CA SER A 65 2.60 -4.80 -16.91
C SER A 65 3.00 -5.84 -15.85
N CYS A 66 3.21 -5.42 -14.59
CA CYS A 66 3.55 -6.33 -13.50
C CYS A 66 2.29 -7.07 -12.98
N PRO A 67 2.22 -8.43 -13.05
CA PRO A 67 1.08 -9.18 -12.54
C PRO A 67 0.88 -9.01 -11.03
N HIS A 68 1.96 -8.88 -10.26
CA HIS A 68 1.88 -8.67 -8.82
C HIS A 68 1.34 -7.28 -8.47
N CYS A 69 1.68 -6.24 -9.24
CA CYS A 69 1.09 -4.91 -9.09
C CYS A 69 -0.40 -4.94 -9.40
N ASN A 70 -0.81 -5.61 -10.50
CA ASN A 70 -2.22 -5.78 -10.83
C ASN A 70 -3.01 -6.50 -9.72
N ALA A 71 -2.42 -7.54 -9.10
CA ALA A 71 -3.07 -8.25 -7.99
C ALA A 71 -3.14 -7.41 -6.71
N PHE A 72 -2.15 -6.53 -6.50
CA PHE A 72 -2.08 -5.66 -5.33
C PHE A 72 -2.98 -4.43 -5.43
N GLU A 73 -3.22 -3.91 -6.63
CA GLU A 73 -3.93 -2.65 -6.87
C GLU A 73 -5.29 -2.54 -6.13
N PRO A 74 -6.20 -3.54 -6.15
CA PRO A 74 -7.46 -3.43 -5.42
C PRO A 74 -7.26 -3.32 -3.90
N VAL A 75 -6.26 -4.01 -3.35
CA VAL A 75 -5.93 -3.98 -1.93
C VAL A 75 -5.33 -2.63 -1.55
N PHE A 76 -4.42 -2.14 -2.39
CA PHE A 76 -3.77 -0.84 -2.19
C PHE A 76 -4.76 0.31 -2.29
N ASP A 77 -5.64 0.32 -3.30
CA ASP A 77 -6.67 1.36 -3.46
C ASP A 77 -7.63 1.40 -2.26
N ALA A 78 -8.05 0.24 -1.75
CA ALA A 78 -8.88 0.17 -0.54
C ALA A 78 -8.13 0.71 0.70
N TRP A 79 -6.84 0.38 0.83
CA TRP A 79 -6.01 0.89 1.92
C TRP A 79 -5.80 2.40 1.82
N VAL A 80 -5.53 2.94 0.63
CA VAL A 80 -5.38 4.40 0.41
C VAL A 80 -6.63 5.16 0.85
N LYS A 81 -7.82 4.65 0.51
CA LYS A 81 -9.11 5.26 0.90
C LYS A 81 -9.34 5.25 2.42
N ALA A 82 -8.81 4.26 3.11
CA ALA A 82 -8.92 4.11 4.57
C ALA A 82 -7.74 4.73 5.33
N ALA A 83 -6.67 5.11 4.64
CA ALA A 83 -5.42 5.58 5.23
C ALA A 83 -5.60 6.84 6.09
N PRO A 84 -4.82 7.00 7.17
CA PRO A 84 -4.81 8.22 7.96
C PRO A 84 -4.57 9.47 7.10
N LYS A 85 -5.30 10.55 7.39
CA LYS A 85 -5.27 11.80 6.60
C LYS A 85 -3.91 12.51 6.59
N ASP A 86 -3.03 12.14 7.49
CA ASP A 86 -1.67 12.65 7.59
C ASP A 86 -0.66 11.85 6.73
N LEU A 87 -1.10 10.81 6.02
CA LEU A 87 -0.31 10.20 4.96
C LEU A 87 -0.54 10.95 3.64
N SER A 88 0.54 11.18 2.91
CA SER A 88 0.53 11.63 1.51
C SER A 88 0.94 10.46 0.65
N VAL A 89 -0.05 9.72 0.16
CA VAL A 89 0.17 8.51 -0.62
C VAL A 89 0.16 8.83 -2.10
N ARG A 90 1.17 8.36 -2.83
CA ARG A 90 1.26 8.53 -4.29
C ARG A 90 1.82 7.27 -4.94
N ARG A 91 1.43 7.05 -6.18
CA ARG A 91 1.97 5.99 -7.04
C ARG A 91 3.10 6.54 -7.89
N MET A 92 4.09 5.70 -8.16
CA MET A 92 5.22 6.06 -9.00
C MET A 92 5.56 4.91 -9.95
N PRO A 93 5.32 5.07 -11.26
CA PRO A 93 5.67 4.05 -12.22
C PRO A 93 7.18 3.94 -12.39
N VAL A 94 7.73 2.73 -12.32
CA VAL A 94 9.16 2.46 -12.50
C VAL A 94 9.53 2.23 -13.96
N ALA A 95 10.83 2.38 -14.28
CA ALA A 95 11.42 1.94 -15.53
C ALA A 95 12.80 1.30 -15.28
N PHE A 96 12.85 -0.03 -15.28
CA PHE A 96 14.12 -0.76 -15.17
C PHE A 96 14.95 -0.75 -16.47
N ASN A 97 14.31 -0.43 -17.59
CA ASN A 97 14.96 -0.20 -18.89
C ASN A 97 14.04 0.64 -19.80
N ALA A 98 14.51 0.96 -21.01
CA ALA A 98 13.79 1.85 -21.93
C ALA A 98 12.40 1.33 -22.36
N SER A 99 12.14 0.02 -22.33
CA SER A 99 10.84 -0.53 -22.72
C SER A 99 9.71 -0.24 -21.73
N PHE A 100 10.04 0.19 -20.50
CA PHE A 100 9.06 0.59 -19.47
C PHE A 100 8.58 2.04 -19.67
N VAL A 101 9.40 2.88 -20.30
CA VAL A 101 9.16 4.34 -20.41
C VAL A 101 7.81 4.69 -21.02
N PRO A 102 7.29 4.03 -22.07
CA PRO A 102 5.97 4.35 -22.60
C PRO A 102 4.85 4.26 -21.54
N GLN A 103 4.90 3.27 -20.66
CA GLN A 103 3.90 3.13 -19.57
C GLN A 103 4.11 4.13 -18.43
N GLN A 104 5.35 4.56 -18.13
CA GLN A 104 5.59 5.69 -17.24
C GLN A 104 4.98 6.97 -17.81
N LYS A 105 5.22 7.26 -19.09
CA LYS A 105 4.64 8.41 -19.77
C LYS A 105 3.12 8.36 -19.80
N LEU A 106 2.53 7.19 -20.05
CA LEU A 106 1.07 7.00 -19.97
C LEU A 106 0.54 7.42 -18.61
N TYR A 107 1.12 6.94 -17.52
CA TYR A 107 0.69 7.29 -16.16
C TYR A 107 0.71 8.81 -15.94
N TYR A 108 1.85 9.46 -16.19
CA TYR A 108 1.99 10.91 -15.97
C TYR A 108 1.17 11.76 -16.94
N THR A 109 0.89 11.25 -18.13
CA THR A 109 -0.02 11.92 -19.07
C THR A 109 -1.46 11.89 -18.55
N LEU A 110 -1.92 10.73 -18.09
CA LEU A 110 -3.26 10.59 -17.49
C LEU A 110 -3.40 11.46 -16.22
N GLU A 111 -2.36 11.53 -15.40
CA GLU A 111 -2.30 12.41 -14.23
C GLU A 111 -2.40 13.88 -14.64
N GLY A 112 -1.56 14.34 -15.57
CA GLY A 112 -1.56 15.71 -16.07
C GLY A 112 -2.84 16.13 -16.77
N MET A 113 -3.62 15.18 -17.29
CA MET A 113 -4.94 15.40 -17.89
C MET A 113 -6.10 15.27 -16.87
N GLY A 114 -5.82 14.95 -15.60
CA GLY A 114 -6.86 14.69 -14.60
C GLY A 114 -7.69 13.43 -14.90
N LYS A 115 -7.13 12.47 -15.66
CA LYS A 115 -7.80 11.23 -16.09
C LYS A 115 -7.29 9.99 -15.36
N LEU A 116 -6.34 10.15 -14.44
CA LEU A 116 -5.70 9.02 -13.77
C LEU A 116 -6.70 8.20 -12.95
N GLU A 117 -7.53 8.86 -12.13
CA GLU A 117 -8.52 8.18 -11.29
C GLU A 117 -9.52 7.35 -12.12
N GLU A 118 -9.94 7.87 -13.28
CA GLU A 118 -10.87 7.19 -14.18
C GLU A 118 -10.21 6.01 -14.90
N LEU A 119 -8.94 6.13 -15.30
CA LEU A 119 -8.32 5.23 -16.28
C LEU A 119 -7.25 4.31 -15.71
N HIS A 120 -6.72 4.56 -14.51
CA HIS A 120 -5.64 3.76 -13.92
C HIS A 120 -5.97 2.26 -13.86
N THR A 121 -7.08 1.92 -13.26
CA THR A 121 -7.55 0.52 -13.17
C THR A 121 -7.89 -0.06 -14.55
N LYS A 122 -8.39 0.76 -15.49
CA LYS A 122 -8.66 0.32 -16.86
C LYS A 122 -7.38 -0.03 -17.62
N VAL A 123 -6.25 0.65 -17.35
CA VAL A 123 -4.93 0.29 -17.92
C VAL A 123 -4.51 -1.11 -17.44
N PHE A 124 -4.58 -1.38 -16.14
CA PHE A 124 -4.32 -2.73 -15.62
C PHE A 124 -5.23 -3.78 -16.26
N ARG A 125 -6.53 -3.51 -16.35
CA ARG A 125 -7.48 -4.41 -16.98
C ARG A 125 -7.12 -4.67 -18.45
N ALA A 126 -6.82 -3.63 -19.22
CA ALA A 126 -6.44 -3.75 -20.63
C ALA A 126 -5.24 -4.70 -20.79
N ILE A 127 -4.24 -4.59 -19.93
CA ILE A 127 -3.03 -5.41 -20.01
C ILE A 127 -3.28 -6.83 -19.51
N HIS A 128 -3.85 -6.99 -18.32
CA HIS A 128 -3.88 -8.29 -17.64
C HIS A 128 -5.09 -9.15 -18.00
N VAL A 129 -6.23 -8.53 -18.33
CA VAL A 129 -7.47 -9.23 -18.70
C VAL A 129 -7.65 -9.26 -20.20
N GLU A 130 -7.56 -8.10 -20.86
CA GLU A 130 -7.82 -7.96 -22.30
C GLU A 130 -6.56 -8.26 -23.16
N LYS A 131 -5.42 -8.55 -22.52
CA LYS A 131 -4.15 -8.94 -23.15
C LYS A 131 -3.57 -7.93 -24.15
N GLN A 132 -3.90 -6.66 -23.96
CA GLN A 132 -3.28 -5.57 -24.70
C GLN A 132 -1.91 -5.26 -24.10
N LYS A 133 -0.85 -5.09 -24.91
CA LYS A 133 0.50 -4.89 -24.38
C LYS A 133 0.71 -3.48 -23.82
N LEU A 134 0.20 -2.46 -24.49
CA LEU A 134 0.40 -1.04 -24.17
C LEU A 134 1.88 -0.71 -23.90
N ALA A 135 2.76 -1.35 -24.68
CA ALA A 135 4.21 -1.23 -24.51
C ALA A 135 4.85 -0.21 -25.46
N LYS A 136 4.08 0.25 -26.47
CA LYS A 136 4.51 1.21 -27.47
C LYS A 136 3.57 2.40 -27.54
N ASP A 137 4.08 3.52 -28.00
CA ASP A 137 3.33 4.78 -28.10
C ASP A 137 2.09 4.67 -29.00
N ASP A 138 2.16 3.90 -30.11
CA ASP A 138 1.04 3.66 -31.01
C ASP A 138 -0.05 2.79 -30.37
N GLU A 139 0.32 1.74 -29.63
CA GLU A 139 -0.61 0.89 -28.88
C GLU A 139 -1.34 1.70 -27.79
N ILE A 140 -0.61 2.54 -27.05
CA ILE A 140 -1.14 3.44 -26.04
C ILE A 140 -2.12 4.43 -26.69
N LEU A 141 -1.73 5.06 -27.80
CA LEU A 141 -2.57 6.02 -28.50
C LEU A 141 -3.87 5.39 -29.00
N ALA A 142 -3.80 4.19 -29.57
CA ALA A 142 -4.97 3.45 -29.99
C ALA A 142 -5.91 3.12 -28.82
N TRP A 143 -5.34 2.75 -27.67
CA TRP A 143 -6.12 2.45 -26.47
C TRP A 143 -6.80 3.70 -25.89
N VAL A 144 -6.09 4.81 -25.69
CA VAL A 144 -6.68 6.03 -25.13
C VAL A 144 -7.77 6.60 -26.02
N THR A 145 -7.63 6.46 -27.36
CA THR A 145 -8.67 6.83 -28.32
C THR A 145 -9.97 6.06 -28.05
N LYS A 146 -9.89 4.73 -27.81
CA LYS A 146 -11.03 3.89 -27.46
C LYS A 146 -11.64 4.24 -26.10
N GLN A 147 -10.87 4.85 -25.19
CA GLN A 147 -11.38 5.33 -23.90
C GLN A 147 -12.08 6.70 -24.00
N GLY A 148 -12.19 7.29 -25.19
CA GLY A 148 -12.82 8.61 -25.39
C GLY A 148 -11.98 9.78 -24.91
N VAL A 149 -10.66 9.58 -24.75
CA VAL A 149 -9.72 10.65 -24.40
C VAL A 149 -9.47 11.54 -25.61
N ASP A 150 -9.42 12.86 -25.41
CA ASP A 150 -8.99 13.81 -26.43
C ASP A 150 -7.59 13.49 -26.90
N VAL A 151 -7.49 12.98 -28.12
CA VAL A 151 -6.23 12.50 -28.72
C VAL A 151 -5.23 13.63 -28.96
N ALA A 152 -5.73 14.81 -29.37
CA ALA A 152 -4.84 15.95 -29.62
C ALA A 152 -4.22 16.43 -28.32
N LYS A 153 -5.02 16.58 -27.26
CA LYS A 153 -4.57 16.94 -25.93
C LYS A 153 -3.65 15.87 -25.31
N PHE A 154 -3.99 14.59 -25.50
CA PHE A 154 -3.15 13.49 -25.03
C PHE A 154 -1.75 13.55 -25.65
N LYS A 155 -1.64 13.72 -26.97
CA LYS A 155 -0.34 13.83 -27.66
C LYS A 155 0.47 15.02 -27.18
N GLU A 156 -0.18 16.17 -26.99
CA GLU A 156 0.46 17.39 -26.46
C GLU A 156 1.06 17.12 -25.08
N VAL A 157 0.28 16.57 -24.13
CA VAL A 157 0.72 16.30 -22.76
C VAL A 157 1.76 15.17 -22.73
N TYR A 158 1.57 14.09 -23.51
CA TYR A 158 2.48 12.95 -23.60
C TYR A 158 3.89 13.33 -24.10
N GLY A 159 3.95 14.29 -25.02
CA GLY A 159 5.21 14.86 -25.53
C GLY A 159 5.75 16.02 -24.72
N SER A 160 5.10 16.44 -23.65
CA SER A 160 5.46 17.65 -22.90
C SER A 160 6.75 17.49 -22.10
N PHE A 161 7.37 18.64 -21.84
CA PHE A 161 8.52 18.72 -20.93
C PHE A 161 8.15 18.31 -19.49
N SER A 162 6.92 18.60 -19.06
CA SER A 162 6.40 18.19 -17.75
C SER A 162 6.42 16.67 -17.57
N VAL A 163 5.83 15.91 -18.50
CA VAL A 163 5.84 14.44 -18.46
C VAL A 163 7.26 13.90 -18.51
N SER A 164 8.11 14.46 -19.37
CA SER A 164 9.52 14.06 -19.46
C SER A 164 10.29 14.29 -18.15
N ASN A 165 10.00 15.37 -17.45
CA ASN A 165 10.58 15.66 -16.13
C ASN A 165 10.09 14.69 -15.05
N GLN A 166 8.79 14.37 -15.05
CA GLN A 166 8.21 13.42 -14.10
C GLN A 166 8.79 12.00 -14.30
N VAL A 167 8.93 11.55 -15.55
CA VAL A 167 9.60 10.29 -15.90
C VAL A 167 11.04 10.26 -15.37
N ARG A 168 11.83 11.30 -15.63
CA ARG A 168 13.21 11.39 -15.12
C ARG A 168 13.27 11.39 -13.60
N ARG A 169 12.40 12.16 -12.94
CA ARG A 169 12.31 12.21 -11.47
C ARG A 169 11.92 10.85 -10.89
N ALA A 170 10.97 10.14 -11.52
CA ALA A 170 10.58 8.79 -11.09
C ALA A 170 11.76 7.81 -11.15
N SER A 171 12.55 7.84 -12.23
CA SER A 171 13.76 7.01 -12.35
C SER A 171 14.81 7.37 -11.29
N GLN A 172 15.04 8.66 -11.02
CA GLN A 172 15.95 9.10 -9.96
C GLN A 172 15.50 8.64 -8.57
N LEU A 173 14.21 8.70 -8.28
CA LEU A 173 13.67 8.22 -7.00
C LEU A 173 13.70 6.70 -6.92
N GLN A 174 13.41 5.99 -8.00
CA GLN A 174 13.59 4.53 -8.10
C GLN A 174 15.01 4.13 -7.70
N ASP A 175 16.02 4.79 -8.28
CA ASP A 175 17.43 4.53 -7.97
C ASP A 175 17.78 4.90 -6.53
N ALA A 176 17.32 6.06 -6.04
CA ALA A 176 17.59 6.55 -4.69
C ALA A 176 16.99 5.65 -3.59
N TYR A 177 15.84 5.01 -3.86
CA TYR A 177 15.24 4.01 -2.97
C TYR A 177 15.82 2.60 -3.15
N GLY A 178 16.68 2.39 -4.16
CA GLY A 178 17.23 1.07 -4.50
C GLY A 178 16.11 0.08 -4.83
N VAL A 179 15.18 0.48 -5.69
CA VAL A 179 14.04 -0.35 -6.12
C VAL A 179 14.51 -1.36 -7.15
N GLU A 180 14.50 -2.63 -6.79
CA GLU A 180 14.91 -3.74 -7.66
C GLU A 180 13.71 -4.56 -8.17
N GLY A 181 12.53 -4.36 -7.59
CA GLY A 181 11.30 -5.07 -7.96
C GLY A 181 10.04 -4.31 -7.53
N VAL A 182 8.93 -4.69 -8.14
CA VAL A 182 7.62 -4.08 -7.88
C VAL A 182 6.52 -5.15 -7.70
N PRO A 183 5.48 -4.88 -6.88
CA PRO A 183 5.25 -3.64 -6.14
C PRO A 183 6.18 -3.51 -4.93
N SER A 184 6.56 -2.27 -4.60
CA SER A 184 7.35 -1.94 -3.41
C SER A 184 6.99 -0.56 -2.88
N MET A 185 7.37 -0.27 -1.63
CA MET A 185 6.94 0.94 -0.94
C MET A 185 8.13 1.73 -0.40
N GLY A 186 8.08 3.05 -0.59
CA GLY A 186 8.96 4.02 0.07
C GLY A 186 8.21 4.80 1.14
N VAL A 187 8.83 5.07 2.28
CA VAL A 187 8.20 5.80 3.40
C VAL A 187 9.10 6.91 3.92
N ALA A 188 8.55 8.10 4.03
CA ALA A 188 9.16 9.29 4.63
C ALA A 188 10.54 9.69 4.05
N GLY A 189 10.87 9.28 2.83
CA GLY A 189 12.20 9.49 2.26
C GLY A 189 13.32 8.73 2.97
N LYS A 190 13.00 7.81 3.89
CA LYS A 190 13.97 7.15 4.77
C LYS A 190 13.93 5.62 4.69
N TYR A 191 12.81 5.02 4.33
CA TYR A 191 12.59 3.58 4.43
C TYR A 191 12.06 2.97 3.15
N TYR A 192 12.42 1.72 2.91
CA TYR A 192 11.94 0.89 1.82
C TYR A 192 11.45 -0.45 2.35
N THR A 193 10.39 -0.98 1.78
CA THR A 193 9.88 -2.33 2.04
C THR A 193 9.21 -2.91 0.80
N ASP A 194 9.18 -4.23 0.70
CA ASP A 194 8.50 -4.97 -0.37
C ASP A 194 7.94 -6.30 0.12
N GLY A 195 7.23 -7.01 -0.76
CA GLY A 195 6.62 -8.30 -0.43
C GLY A 195 7.64 -9.40 -0.11
N THR A 196 8.87 -9.32 -0.61
CA THR A 196 9.94 -10.28 -0.31
C THR A 196 10.42 -10.11 1.12
N MET A 197 10.64 -8.86 1.54
CA MET A 197 11.07 -8.54 2.91
C MET A 197 9.96 -8.84 3.92
N ALA A 198 8.77 -8.33 3.70
CA ALA A 198 7.67 -8.42 4.66
C ALA A 198 6.90 -9.75 4.62
N GLY A 199 7.12 -10.57 3.60
CA GLY A 199 6.49 -11.87 3.39
C GLY A 199 5.16 -11.82 2.61
N SER A 200 4.49 -10.67 2.52
CA SER A 200 3.32 -10.43 1.67
C SER A 200 3.05 -8.94 1.49
N MET A 201 2.30 -8.56 0.45
CA MET A 201 1.92 -7.17 0.23
C MET A 201 0.92 -6.64 1.29
N GLN A 202 0.09 -7.50 1.88
CA GLN A 202 -0.74 -7.13 3.03
C GLN A 202 0.12 -6.77 4.25
N THR A 203 1.19 -7.53 4.49
CA THR A 203 2.15 -7.19 5.56
C THR A 203 2.93 -5.92 5.24
N VAL A 204 3.27 -5.67 3.98
CA VAL A 204 3.91 -4.41 3.55
C VAL A 204 3.10 -3.19 3.98
N LEU A 205 1.77 -3.21 3.83
CA LEU A 205 0.93 -2.10 4.29
C LEU A 205 1.02 -1.87 5.81
N GLN A 206 1.08 -2.95 6.59
CA GLN A 206 1.29 -2.85 8.04
C GLN A 206 2.68 -2.28 8.39
N VAL A 207 3.72 -2.68 7.63
CA VAL A 207 5.06 -2.10 7.75
C VAL A 207 5.04 -0.60 7.43
N VAL A 208 4.35 -0.20 6.38
CA VAL A 208 4.20 1.22 6.00
C VAL A 208 3.55 2.03 7.12
N GLU A 209 2.48 1.53 7.73
CA GLU A 209 1.82 2.18 8.87
C GLU A 209 2.74 2.31 10.09
N HIS A 210 3.50 1.25 10.40
CA HIS A 210 4.51 1.25 11.45
C HIS A 210 5.61 2.29 11.19
N LEU A 211 6.15 2.32 9.97
CA LEU A 211 7.19 3.25 9.58
C LEU A 211 6.70 4.70 9.56
N ALA A 212 5.48 4.93 9.10
CA ALA A 212 4.86 6.24 9.16
C ALA A 212 4.68 6.72 10.61
N ALA A 213 4.24 5.83 11.52
CA ALA A 213 4.16 6.14 12.95
C ALA A 213 5.52 6.45 13.56
N THR A 214 6.57 5.78 13.12
CA THR A 214 7.96 6.04 13.55
C THR A 214 8.45 7.39 13.03
N ALA A 215 8.19 7.71 11.77
CA ALA A 215 8.61 8.96 11.15
C ALA A 215 7.96 10.21 11.78
N ARG A 216 6.78 10.08 12.39
CA ARG A 216 6.11 11.17 13.14
C ARG A 216 6.81 11.53 14.46
N LYS A 217 7.58 10.61 15.01
CA LYS A 217 8.21 10.78 16.33
C LYS A 217 9.64 11.34 16.27
N GLY A 218 10.21 11.39 15.08
CA GLY A 218 11.59 11.81 14.85
C GLY A 218 11.88 12.32 13.47
#